data_0279ed43807bb83134e489c2f6617ae4
#
_entry.id   0279ed43807bb83134e489c2f6617ae4
#
_cell.length_a   1.000
_cell.length_b   1.000
_cell.length_c   1.000
_cell.angle_alpha   90.00
_cell.angle_beta   90.00
_cell.angle_gamma   90.00
#
_symmetry.space_group_name_H-M   'P 1'
#
loop_
_entity.id
_entity.type
_entity.pdbx_description
1 polymer ?
#
loop_
_entity_poly.entity_id
_entity_poly.type
_entity_poly.pdbx_seq_one_letter_code
_entity_poly.pdbx_strand_id
1 'polypeptide(L)'
;MTRVKNSPVKRARHKAVLNRTKGFRMSKHRLWKVAHEAYLHALDYSFQGRKDRKSDFRTLWIIRINAALRSLDAKYTYGKFIAAMKKTNVVLDRKILADLAVTDAPTFKSVVDKILSHSV
;
A
#
# COMPACT_ATOMS: atom_id res chain seq x y z
N MET A 1 -47.22 -31.70 12.95
CA MET A 1 -45.95 -30.98 13.25
C MET A 1 -45.39 -30.36 11.98
N THR A 2 -45.16 -29.07 11.97
CA THR A 2 -44.52 -28.40 10.83
C THR A 2 -43.01 -28.70 10.84
N ARG A 3 -42.51 -29.29 9.76
CA ARG A 3 -41.09 -29.61 9.61
C ARG A 3 -40.29 -28.32 9.41
N VAL A 4 -39.34 -28.01 10.28
CA VAL A 4 -38.41 -26.91 10.13
C VAL A 4 -37.42 -27.22 9.00
N LYS A 5 -37.50 -26.42 7.92
CA LYS A 5 -36.61 -26.54 6.76
C LYS A 5 -35.47 -25.50 6.87
N ASN A 6 -34.26 -25.88 6.53
CA ASN A 6 -33.07 -24.98 6.39
C ASN A 6 -32.59 -24.24 7.66
N SER A 7 -33.13 -24.52 8.84
CA SER A 7 -32.74 -23.85 10.08
C SER A 7 -31.22 -24.03 10.43
N PRO A 8 -30.65 -25.24 10.38
CA PRO A 8 -29.23 -25.45 10.67
C PRO A 8 -28.33 -24.71 9.70
N VAL A 9 -28.64 -24.72 8.39
CA VAL A 9 -27.86 -24.03 7.34
C VAL A 9 -27.92 -22.52 7.51
N LYS A 10 -29.12 -21.98 7.75
CA LYS A 10 -29.32 -20.55 8.01
C LYS A 10 -28.52 -20.09 9.24
N ARG A 11 -28.58 -20.86 10.33
CA ARG A 11 -27.84 -20.59 11.56
C ARG A 11 -26.32 -20.61 11.34
N ALA A 12 -25.81 -21.57 10.57
CA ALA A 12 -24.40 -21.66 10.21
C ALA A 12 -23.94 -20.43 9.41
N ARG A 13 -24.72 -20.01 8.40
CA ARG A 13 -24.43 -18.78 7.62
C ARG A 13 -24.42 -17.53 8.50
N HIS A 14 -25.41 -17.37 9.39
CA HIS A 14 -25.44 -16.25 10.34
C HIS A 14 -24.22 -16.24 11.26
N LYS A 15 -23.85 -17.41 11.79
CA LYS A 15 -22.69 -17.55 12.67
C LYS A 15 -21.39 -17.24 11.94
N ALA A 16 -21.26 -17.63 10.68
CA ALA A 16 -20.09 -17.30 9.86
C ALA A 16 -19.90 -15.77 9.71
N VAL A 17 -20.96 -15.02 9.41
CA VAL A 17 -20.91 -13.57 9.33
C VAL A 17 -20.57 -12.95 10.69
N LEU A 18 -21.24 -13.36 11.77
CA LEU A 18 -20.97 -12.83 13.10
C LEU A 18 -19.55 -13.14 13.58
N ASN A 19 -18.96 -14.26 13.20
CA ASN A 19 -17.55 -14.55 13.48
C ASN A 19 -16.59 -13.61 12.77
N ARG A 20 -16.93 -13.17 11.56
CA ARG A 20 -16.14 -12.19 10.78
C ARG A 20 -16.24 -10.76 11.32
N THR A 21 -17.35 -10.44 11.97
CA THR A 21 -17.62 -9.12 12.56
C THR A 21 -17.32 -9.05 14.05
N LYS A 22 -16.67 -10.05 14.63
CA LYS A 22 -16.18 -9.98 16.00
C LYS A 22 -15.29 -8.77 16.21
N GLY A 23 -15.52 -8.00 17.28
CA GLY A 23 -14.78 -6.79 17.58
C GLY A 23 -15.29 -5.53 16.88
N PHE A 24 -16.28 -5.61 16.00
CA PHE A 24 -16.90 -4.42 15.40
C PHE A 24 -17.69 -3.65 16.44
N ARG A 25 -17.65 -2.33 16.34
CA ARG A 25 -18.35 -1.42 17.30
C ARG A 25 -19.86 -1.55 17.19
N MET A 26 -20.55 -1.16 18.27
CA MET A 26 -22.01 -1.17 18.41
C MET A 26 -22.60 -2.58 18.28
N SER A 27 -23.81 -2.72 17.76
CA SER A 27 -24.51 -4.01 17.55
C SER A 27 -24.01 -4.82 16.35
N LYS A 28 -23.01 -4.33 15.60
CA LYS A 28 -22.46 -4.98 14.41
C LYS A 28 -21.79 -6.34 14.69
N HIS A 29 -21.40 -6.61 15.92
CA HIS A 29 -20.86 -7.91 16.34
C HIS A 29 -21.93 -8.89 16.87
N ARG A 30 -23.18 -8.44 17.06
CA ARG A 30 -24.26 -9.23 17.71
C ARG A 30 -25.46 -9.45 16.81
N LEU A 31 -25.97 -8.41 16.14
CA LEU A 31 -27.16 -8.46 15.30
C LEU A 31 -26.77 -8.79 13.85
N TRP A 32 -27.24 -9.91 13.35
CA TRP A 32 -26.85 -10.42 12.03
C TRP A 32 -27.11 -9.40 10.88
N LYS A 33 -28.27 -8.74 10.85
CA LYS A 33 -28.61 -7.80 9.77
C LYS A 33 -27.56 -6.67 9.66
N VAL A 34 -27.29 -6.02 10.77
CA VAL A 34 -26.31 -4.92 10.85
C VAL A 34 -24.88 -5.43 10.67
N ALA A 35 -24.57 -6.62 11.17
CA ALA A 35 -23.28 -7.29 10.97
C ALA A 35 -23.02 -7.59 9.50
N HIS A 36 -24.03 -8.09 8.77
CA HIS A 36 -23.91 -8.42 7.35
C HIS A 36 -23.60 -7.20 6.50
N GLU A 37 -24.32 -6.08 6.69
CA GLU A 37 -24.03 -4.82 6.01
C GLU A 37 -22.61 -4.33 6.31
N ALA A 38 -22.22 -4.31 7.59
CA ALA A 38 -20.88 -3.88 7.99
C ALA A 38 -19.79 -4.79 7.41
N TYR A 39 -20.05 -6.08 7.29
CA TYR A 39 -19.12 -7.03 6.66
C TYR A 39 -18.95 -6.78 5.17
N LEU A 40 -20.04 -6.51 4.44
CA LEU A 40 -19.98 -6.17 3.02
C LEU A 40 -19.17 -4.88 2.79
N HIS A 41 -19.41 -3.84 3.58
CA HIS A 41 -18.61 -2.62 3.50
C HIS A 41 -17.13 -2.87 3.82
N ALA A 42 -16.82 -3.70 4.82
CA ALA A 42 -15.44 -4.04 5.15
C ALA A 42 -14.72 -4.76 3.99
N LEU A 43 -15.43 -5.62 3.25
CA LEU A 43 -14.89 -6.28 2.06
C LEU A 43 -14.63 -5.30 0.92
N ASP A 44 -15.56 -4.37 0.68
CA ASP A 44 -15.43 -3.33 -0.34
C ASP A 44 -14.24 -2.40 -0.03
N TYR A 45 -14.15 -1.90 1.19
CA TYR A 45 -13.00 -1.09 1.63
C TYR A 45 -11.67 -1.86 1.56
N SER A 46 -11.67 -3.15 1.87
CA SER A 46 -10.46 -3.97 1.75
C SER A 46 -10.02 -4.15 0.29
N PHE A 47 -10.98 -4.23 -0.64
CA PHE A 47 -10.68 -4.29 -2.07
C PHE A 47 -10.07 -2.97 -2.55
N GLN A 48 -10.69 -1.84 -2.20
CA GLN A 48 -10.16 -0.52 -2.51
C GLN A 48 -8.77 -0.31 -1.89
N GLY A 49 -8.61 -0.59 -0.60
CA GLY A 49 -7.34 -0.43 0.10
C GLY A 49 -6.19 -1.26 -0.49
N ARG A 50 -6.47 -2.45 -1.02
CA ARG A 50 -5.45 -3.24 -1.75
C ARG A 50 -5.03 -2.60 -3.09
N LYS A 51 -5.92 -1.86 -3.75
CA LYS A 51 -5.59 -1.07 -4.95
C LYS A 51 -4.78 0.17 -4.59
N ASP A 52 -5.21 0.90 -3.57
CA ASP A 52 -4.58 2.16 -3.14
C ASP A 52 -3.17 1.92 -2.60
N ARG A 53 -2.92 0.79 -1.94
CA ARG A 53 -1.60 0.42 -1.39
C ARG A 53 -0.46 0.55 -2.40
N LYS A 54 -0.69 0.25 -3.67
CA LYS A 54 0.32 0.38 -4.73
C LYS A 54 0.73 1.84 -4.95
N SER A 55 -0.23 2.75 -4.93
CA SER A 55 -0.01 4.19 -5.03
C SER A 55 0.65 4.75 -3.77
N ASP A 56 0.25 4.30 -2.60
CA ASP A 56 0.80 4.72 -1.31
C ASP A 56 2.29 4.36 -1.20
N PHE A 57 2.65 3.12 -1.52
CA PHE A 57 4.06 2.71 -1.53
C PHE A 57 4.88 3.46 -2.56
N ARG A 58 4.34 3.71 -3.75
CA ARG A 58 5.05 4.50 -4.76
C ARG A 58 5.29 5.93 -4.26
N THR A 59 4.31 6.55 -3.63
CA THR A 59 4.46 7.88 -3.03
C THR A 59 5.51 7.87 -1.93
N LEU A 60 5.51 6.86 -1.05
CA LEU A 60 6.51 6.70 -0.01
C LEU A 60 7.94 6.59 -0.58
N TRP A 61 8.13 5.78 -1.63
CA TRP A 61 9.44 5.66 -2.28
C TRP A 61 9.91 6.99 -2.87
N ILE A 62 9.02 7.72 -3.53
CA ILE A 62 9.32 9.06 -4.09
C ILE A 62 9.76 10.03 -2.99
N ILE A 63 9.07 10.05 -1.86
CA ILE A 63 9.40 10.89 -0.71
C ILE A 63 10.80 10.55 -0.18
N ARG A 64 11.10 9.26 0.02
CA ARG A 64 12.41 8.80 0.51
C ARG A 64 13.55 9.18 -0.43
N ILE A 65 13.40 8.90 -1.72
CA ILE A 65 14.40 9.28 -2.75
C ILE A 65 14.60 10.79 -2.78
N ASN A 66 13.52 11.56 -2.77
CA ASN A 66 13.62 13.03 -2.83
C ASN A 66 14.28 13.62 -1.57
N ALA A 67 14.00 13.07 -0.39
CA ALA A 67 14.66 13.46 0.85
C ALA A 67 16.19 13.17 0.80
N ALA A 68 16.56 11.97 0.34
CA ALA A 68 17.97 11.60 0.19
C ALA A 68 18.71 12.45 -0.87
N LEU A 69 18.07 12.76 -1.99
CA LEU A 69 18.64 13.65 -3.00
C LEU A 69 18.90 15.05 -2.45
N ARG A 70 17.94 15.61 -1.72
CA ARG A 70 18.08 16.95 -1.10
C ARG A 70 19.11 16.99 0.02
N SER A 71 19.37 15.87 0.70
CA SER A 71 20.45 15.79 1.69
C SER A 71 21.84 15.79 1.05
N LEU A 72 21.96 15.37 -0.21
CA LEU A 72 23.21 15.45 -0.99
C LEU A 72 23.44 16.86 -1.55
N ASP A 73 22.44 17.44 -2.19
CA ASP A 73 22.45 18.83 -2.67
C ASP A 73 21.00 19.35 -2.76
N ALA A 74 20.75 20.55 -2.23
CA ALA A 74 19.44 21.20 -2.26
C ALA A 74 18.89 21.43 -3.69
N LYS A 75 19.76 21.47 -4.71
CA LYS A 75 19.38 21.61 -6.12
C LYS A 75 18.83 20.33 -6.75
N TYR A 76 19.09 19.18 -6.14
CA TYR A 76 18.62 17.91 -6.65
C TYR A 76 17.16 17.67 -6.28
N THR A 77 16.36 17.35 -7.27
CA THR A 77 14.95 17.04 -7.11
C THR A 77 14.66 15.70 -7.76
N TYR A 78 13.68 14.99 -7.22
CA TYR A 78 13.24 13.70 -7.77
C TYR A 78 12.94 13.77 -9.28
N GLY A 79 12.27 14.84 -9.75
CA GLY A 79 11.93 14.99 -11.17
C GLY A 79 13.16 15.08 -12.08
N LYS A 80 14.17 15.89 -11.70
CA LYS A 80 15.44 16.02 -12.42
C LYS A 80 16.20 14.68 -12.44
N PHE A 81 16.27 14.02 -11.31
CA PHE A 81 16.93 12.73 -11.17
C PHE A 81 16.32 11.64 -12.05
N ILE A 82 14.99 11.49 -12.07
CA ILE A 82 14.31 10.52 -12.93
C ILE A 82 14.46 10.86 -14.43
N ALA A 83 14.48 12.15 -14.78
CA ALA A 83 14.77 12.58 -16.15
C ALA A 83 16.20 12.20 -16.58
N ALA A 84 17.19 12.40 -15.72
CA ALA A 84 18.57 11.98 -15.93
C ALA A 84 18.70 10.44 -16.08
N MET A 85 18.05 9.67 -15.18
CA MET A 85 18.00 8.22 -15.29
C MET A 85 17.49 7.72 -16.63
N LYS A 86 16.43 8.35 -17.16
CA LYS A 86 15.89 7.98 -18.47
C LYS A 86 16.86 8.29 -19.60
N LYS A 87 17.57 9.42 -19.54
CA LYS A 87 18.60 9.79 -20.55
C LYS A 87 19.78 8.82 -20.55
N THR A 88 20.21 8.39 -19.38
CA THR A 88 21.34 7.45 -19.22
C THR A 88 20.95 5.97 -19.38
N ASN A 89 19.69 5.67 -19.71
CA ASN A 89 19.15 4.30 -19.85
C ASN A 89 19.39 3.41 -18.60
N VAL A 90 19.50 4.00 -17.41
CA VAL A 90 19.64 3.23 -16.17
C VAL A 90 18.26 2.75 -15.72
N VAL A 91 18.07 1.43 -15.69
CA VAL A 91 16.82 0.78 -15.30
C VAL A 91 16.94 0.30 -13.86
N LEU A 92 16.60 1.18 -12.92
CA LEU A 92 16.48 0.84 -11.49
C LEU A 92 15.07 1.14 -10.99
N ASP A 93 14.52 0.20 -10.23
CA ASP A 93 13.19 0.37 -9.61
C ASP A 93 13.21 1.39 -8.47
N ARG A 94 12.11 2.14 -8.35
CA ARG A 94 11.92 3.11 -7.26
C ARG A 94 12.02 2.46 -5.88
N LYS A 95 11.59 1.22 -5.75
CA LYS A 95 11.67 0.45 -4.51
C LYS A 95 13.12 0.26 -4.10
N ILE A 96 13.97 -0.20 -5.03
CA ILE A 96 15.41 -0.42 -4.79
C ILE A 96 16.11 0.91 -4.45
N LEU A 97 15.83 1.97 -5.21
CA LEU A 97 16.39 3.29 -4.94
C LEU A 97 16.00 3.84 -3.57
N ALA A 98 14.74 3.65 -3.17
CA ALA A 98 14.26 4.09 -1.86
C ALA A 98 14.83 3.25 -0.71
N ASP A 99 15.12 1.99 -0.95
CA ASP A 99 15.77 1.10 0.01
C ASP A 99 17.22 1.50 0.20
N LEU A 100 17.99 1.65 -0.88
CA LEU A 100 19.37 2.15 -0.86
C LEU A 100 19.47 3.52 -0.17
N ALA A 101 18.54 4.42 -0.41
CA ALA A 101 18.52 5.74 0.20
C ALA A 101 18.41 5.71 1.74
N VAL A 102 17.86 4.63 2.31
CA VAL A 102 17.66 4.47 3.76
C VAL A 102 18.75 3.58 4.37
N THR A 103 19.10 2.49 3.69
CA THR A 103 20.01 1.45 4.23
C THR A 103 21.47 1.70 3.90
N ASP A 104 21.76 2.27 2.73
CA ASP A 104 23.12 2.45 2.21
C ASP A 104 23.26 3.79 1.45
N ALA A 105 23.37 4.87 2.22
CA ALA A 105 23.55 6.21 1.70
C ALA A 105 24.81 6.40 0.82
N PRO A 106 25.98 5.79 1.11
CA PRO A 106 27.16 5.84 0.26
C PRO A 106 26.93 5.26 -1.13
N THR A 107 26.33 4.08 -1.21
CA THR A 107 25.99 3.44 -2.50
C THR A 107 24.95 4.26 -3.27
N PHE A 108 23.93 4.79 -2.59
CA PHE A 108 22.97 5.69 -3.20
C PHE A 108 23.63 6.92 -3.80
N LYS A 109 24.55 7.57 -3.08
CA LYS A 109 25.33 8.71 -3.57
C LYS A 109 26.12 8.34 -4.84
N SER A 110 26.83 7.21 -4.84
CA SER A 110 27.58 6.75 -6.02
C SER A 110 26.70 6.54 -7.25
N VAL A 111 25.48 6.06 -7.06
CA VAL A 111 24.47 5.90 -8.13
C VAL A 111 24.02 7.27 -8.64
N VAL A 112 23.74 8.22 -7.75
CA VAL A 112 23.33 9.58 -8.10
C VAL A 112 24.42 10.30 -8.89
N ASP A 113 25.68 10.23 -8.43
CA ASP A 113 26.82 10.86 -9.07
C ASP A 113 27.05 10.32 -10.49
N LYS A 114 26.95 8.99 -10.68
CA LYS A 114 27.04 8.36 -12.01
C LYS A 114 25.94 8.83 -12.96
N ILE A 115 24.70 8.90 -12.49
CA ILE A 115 23.55 9.31 -13.32
C ILE A 115 23.65 10.78 -13.72
N LEU A 116 24.03 11.64 -12.80
CA LEU A 116 24.11 13.08 -13.04
C LEU A 116 25.32 13.47 -13.87
N SER A 117 26.48 12.81 -13.71
CA SER A 117 27.66 13.05 -14.52
C SER A 117 27.50 12.68 -16.01
N HIS A 118 26.64 11.71 -16.31
CA HIS A 118 26.36 11.29 -17.71
C HIS A 118 25.15 12.01 -18.33
N SER A 119 24.47 12.90 -17.58
CA SER A 119 23.28 13.60 -18.06
C SER A 119 23.54 15.04 -18.53
N VAL A 120 24.81 15.50 -18.45
CA VAL A 120 25.28 16.80 -18.96
C VAL A 120 25.53 16.75 -20.45
#